data_19ff4fd7810733fc3ebd0d6097fdc815
#
_entry.id   19ff4fd7810733fc3ebd0d6097fdc815
#
_cell.length_a   1.000
_cell.length_b   1.000
_cell.length_c   1.000
_cell.angle_alpha   90.00
_cell.angle_beta   90.00
_cell.angle_gamma   90.00
#
_symmetry.space_group_name_H-M   'P 1'
#
loop_
_entity.id
_entity.type
_entity.pdbx_description
1 polymer ?
#
loop_
_entity_poly.entity_id
_entity_poly.type
_entity_poly.pdbx_seq_one_letter_code
_entity_poly.pdbx_strand_id
1 'polypeptide(L)'
;MEQLRFAVSEDAQNWYALNGNRPIIASDSISESGGIRDPHILRGEDGYYYIVATDMHTYDPKQGWGANPGIVLLKSKDLVNWMHAKINLAKDWSKNFGDAYWVWAPQTIYDRKARKYMIYFTL
;
A
#
# COMPACT_ATOMS: atom_id res chain seq x y z
N MET A 1 8.40 7.11 -11.76
CA MET A 1 8.83 6.28 -10.61
C MET A 1 7.63 6.13 -9.66
N GLU A 2 7.24 4.92 -9.36
CA GLU A 2 6.04 4.55 -8.59
C GLU A 2 6.38 4.56 -7.11
N GLN A 3 6.11 5.68 -6.45
CA GLN A 3 6.51 5.93 -5.07
C GLN A 3 5.43 6.68 -4.31
N LEU A 4 5.35 6.45 -3.01
CA LEU A 4 4.36 7.04 -2.13
C LEU A 4 4.74 8.49 -1.78
N ARG A 5 3.81 9.42 -2.03
CA ARG A 5 3.94 10.84 -1.69
C ARG A 5 2.69 11.32 -0.98
N PHE A 6 2.82 12.37 -0.19
CA PHE A 6 1.70 13.01 0.46
C PHE A 6 1.42 14.40 -0.09
N ALA A 7 0.15 14.73 -0.14
CA ALA A 7 -0.36 16.08 -0.30
C ALA A 7 -1.42 16.35 0.77
N VAL A 8 -1.63 17.60 1.11
CA VAL A 8 -2.61 18.06 2.08
C VAL A 8 -3.51 19.09 1.44
N SER A 9 -4.78 19.12 1.85
CA SER A 9 -5.78 20.10 1.41
C SER A 9 -6.68 20.47 2.58
N GLU A 10 -7.13 21.72 2.61
CA GLU A 10 -8.13 22.20 3.55
C GLU A 10 -9.57 22.08 2.99
N ASP A 11 -9.70 22.08 1.66
CA ASP A 11 -11.01 22.13 0.96
C ASP A 11 -11.28 20.92 0.05
N ALA A 12 -10.35 19.94 0.00
CA ALA A 12 -10.36 18.78 -0.88
C ALA A 12 -10.31 19.10 -2.39
N GLN A 13 -10.08 20.36 -2.76
CA GLN A 13 -9.98 20.82 -4.15
C GLN A 13 -8.56 21.30 -4.47
N ASN A 14 -7.96 22.06 -3.56
CA ASN A 14 -6.60 22.57 -3.71
C ASN A 14 -5.63 21.74 -2.87
N TRP A 15 -4.67 21.08 -3.51
CA TRP A 15 -3.76 20.15 -2.86
C TRP A 15 -2.31 20.67 -2.89
N TYR A 16 -1.66 20.60 -1.76
CA TYR A 16 -0.28 21.04 -1.56
C TYR A 16 0.60 19.83 -1.25
N ALA A 17 1.60 19.59 -2.10
CA ALA A 17 2.54 18.49 -1.91
C ALA A 17 3.39 18.71 -0.66
N LEU A 18 3.45 17.68 0.19
CA LEU A 18 4.33 17.67 1.35
C LEU A 18 5.74 17.20 0.99
N ASN A 19 6.70 17.43 1.89
CA ASN A 19 8.10 17.01 1.76
C ASN A 19 8.78 17.47 0.43
N GLY A 20 8.36 18.61 -0.13
CA GLY A 20 8.85 19.08 -1.43
C GLY A 20 8.54 18.11 -2.57
N ASN A 21 7.41 17.43 -2.50
CA ASN A 21 6.98 16.35 -3.43
C ASN A 21 7.99 15.19 -3.55
N ARG A 22 8.80 14.96 -2.52
CA ARG A 22 9.67 13.79 -2.42
C ARG A 22 8.90 12.61 -1.83
N PRO A 23 9.28 11.37 -2.14
CA PRO A 23 8.71 10.19 -1.50
C PRO A 23 8.82 10.26 0.03
N ILE A 24 7.80 9.72 0.72
CA ILE A 24 7.82 9.62 2.19
C ILE A 24 8.68 8.47 2.68
N ILE A 25 8.86 7.46 1.84
CA ILE A 25 9.68 6.28 2.08
C ILE A 25 10.14 5.72 0.72
N ALA A 26 11.32 5.14 0.66
CA ALA A 26 11.84 4.53 -0.56
C ALA A 26 11.09 3.24 -0.90
N SER A 27 10.47 3.17 -2.08
CA SER A 27 9.63 2.02 -2.49
C SER A 27 10.42 0.73 -2.57
N ASP A 28 11.67 0.77 -3.03
CA ASP A 28 12.57 -0.38 -3.14
C ASP A 28 12.95 -0.99 -1.78
N SER A 29 12.83 -0.24 -0.70
CA SER A 29 13.08 -0.75 0.66
C SER A 29 11.87 -1.47 1.26
N ILE A 30 10.65 -1.20 0.77
CA ILE A 30 9.40 -1.66 1.37
C ILE A 30 8.52 -2.52 0.45
N SER A 31 8.90 -2.73 -0.79
CA SER A 31 8.21 -3.60 -1.76
C SER A 31 9.14 -4.65 -2.34
N GLU A 32 8.60 -5.69 -2.94
CA GLU A 32 9.40 -6.70 -3.67
C GLU A 32 9.73 -6.22 -5.09
N SER A 33 8.78 -5.52 -5.72
CA SER A 33 8.93 -5.02 -7.09
C SER A 33 9.77 -3.74 -7.21
N GLY A 34 9.99 -3.04 -6.11
CA GLY A 34 10.61 -1.72 -6.10
C GLY A 34 9.65 -0.56 -6.41
N GLY A 35 8.36 -0.84 -6.63
CA GLY A 35 7.32 0.14 -6.90
C GLY A 35 6.10 0.00 -5.99
N ILE A 36 5.36 1.09 -5.79
CA ILE A 36 4.12 1.11 -5.00
C ILE A 36 3.06 1.88 -5.77
N ARG A 37 1.87 1.26 -5.91
CA ARG A 37 0.70 1.85 -6.58
C ARG A 37 -0.54 1.76 -5.71
N ASP A 38 -1.56 2.54 -6.10
CA ASP A 38 -2.92 2.50 -5.54
C ASP A 38 -2.95 2.53 -4.01
N PRO A 39 -2.27 3.48 -3.33
CA PRO A 39 -2.24 3.52 -1.89
C PRO A 39 -3.60 3.93 -1.33
N HIS A 40 -4.04 3.23 -0.30
CA HIS A 40 -5.19 3.61 0.52
C HIS A 40 -4.74 3.85 1.95
N ILE A 41 -5.09 5.00 2.53
CA ILE A 41 -4.77 5.36 3.90
C ILE A 41 -6.02 5.33 4.80
N LEU A 42 -5.87 4.74 5.99
CA LEU A 42 -6.90 4.72 7.04
C LEU A 42 -6.30 5.21 8.35
N ARG A 43 -7.03 6.07 9.08
CA ARG A 43 -6.76 6.30 10.51
C ARG A 43 -7.50 5.23 11.31
N GLY A 44 -6.75 4.40 12.03
CA GLY A 44 -7.29 3.32 12.83
C GLY A 44 -7.94 3.80 14.14
N GLU A 45 -8.78 2.95 14.73
CA GLU A 45 -9.44 3.18 16.02
C GLU A 45 -8.40 3.25 17.19
N ASP A 46 -7.21 2.69 16.98
CA ASP A 46 -6.07 2.74 17.90
C ASP A 46 -5.22 4.02 17.78
N GLY A 47 -5.63 4.95 16.89
CA GLY A 47 -4.96 6.22 16.64
C GLY A 47 -3.75 6.13 15.70
N TYR A 48 -3.41 4.94 15.18
CA TYR A 48 -2.39 4.78 14.16
C TYR A 48 -2.95 5.05 12.76
N TYR A 49 -2.05 5.38 11.84
CA TYR A 49 -2.32 5.44 10.41
C TYR A 49 -1.85 4.14 9.76
N TYR A 50 -2.68 3.61 8.89
CA TYR A 50 -2.41 2.39 8.13
C TYR A 50 -2.47 2.72 6.65
N ILE A 51 -1.48 2.25 5.90
CA ILE A 51 -1.53 2.29 4.44
C ILE A 51 -1.45 0.86 3.93
N VAL A 52 -2.32 0.53 2.97
CA VAL A 52 -2.21 -0.64 2.13
C VAL A 52 -2.01 -0.18 0.69
N ALA A 53 -1.17 -0.88 -0.06
CA ALA A 53 -0.85 -0.49 -1.43
C ALA A 53 -0.50 -1.72 -2.26
N THR A 54 -0.68 -1.63 -3.58
CA THR A 54 -0.22 -2.62 -4.55
C THR A 54 1.31 -2.60 -4.62
N ASP A 55 1.94 -3.78 -4.49
CA ASP A 55 3.37 -3.97 -4.75
C ASP A 55 3.56 -4.18 -6.26
N MET A 56 3.83 -3.11 -6.99
CA MET A 56 3.93 -3.15 -8.44
C MET A 56 4.84 -2.05 -8.99
N HIS A 57 5.67 -2.41 -9.98
CA HIS A 57 6.57 -1.50 -10.68
C HIS A 57 6.41 -1.64 -12.20
N THR A 58 5.44 -0.92 -12.79
CA THR A 58 5.11 -1.06 -14.23
C THR A 58 6.20 -0.57 -15.17
N TYR A 59 7.05 0.34 -14.71
CA TYR A 59 8.18 0.85 -15.49
C TYR A 59 9.43 -0.04 -15.43
N ASP A 60 9.41 -1.12 -14.62
CA ASP A 60 10.49 -2.11 -14.65
C ASP A 60 10.37 -2.94 -15.94
N PRO A 61 11.39 -2.93 -16.83
CA PRO A 61 11.35 -3.69 -18.06
C PRO A 61 11.30 -5.21 -17.85
N LYS A 62 11.61 -5.70 -16.65
CA LYS A 62 11.55 -7.12 -16.31
C LYS A 62 10.20 -7.57 -15.78
N GLN A 63 9.49 -6.70 -15.07
CA GLN A 63 8.19 -7.00 -14.46
C GLN A 63 7.04 -6.39 -15.23
N GLY A 64 7.10 -5.08 -15.50
CA GLY A 64 6.04 -4.37 -16.21
C GLY A 64 4.65 -4.66 -15.65
N TRP A 65 3.74 -5.08 -16.52
CA TRP A 65 2.38 -5.52 -16.17
C TRP A 65 2.28 -7.04 -15.91
N GLY A 66 3.40 -7.69 -15.60
CA GLY A 66 3.46 -9.11 -15.26
C GLY A 66 2.81 -9.46 -13.93
N ALA A 67 3.16 -10.64 -13.41
CA ALA A 67 2.63 -11.12 -12.13
C ALA A 67 3.03 -10.19 -10.98
N ASN A 68 2.05 -9.75 -10.20
CA ASN A 68 2.25 -8.93 -9.00
C ASN A 68 1.23 -9.30 -7.91
N PRO A 69 1.38 -10.48 -7.29
CA PRO A 69 0.47 -10.97 -6.25
C PRO A 69 0.76 -10.36 -4.87
N GLY A 70 1.48 -9.24 -4.82
CA GLY A 70 1.96 -8.62 -3.60
C GLY A 70 1.21 -7.36 -3.18
N ILE A 71 1.15 -7.15 -1.87
CA ILE A 71 0.73 -5.90 -1.24
C ILE A 71 1.76 -5.43 -0.23
N VAL A 72 1.81 -4.12 -0.03
CA VAL A 72 2.62 -3.47 1.00
C VAL A 72 1.70 -2.95 2.09
N LEU A 73 2.08 -3.20 3.33
CA LEU A 73 1.41 -2.69 4.52
C LEU A 73 2.34 -1.73 5.25
N LEU A 74 1.83 -0.56 5.61
CA LEU A 74 2.55 0.42 6.39
C LEU A 74 1.73 0.80 7.62
N LYS A 75 2.42 1.06 8.74
CA LYS A 75 1.82 1.54 9.98
C LYS A 75 2.65 2.67 10.55
N SER A 76 2.00 3.78 10.93
CA SER A 76 2.66 4.93 11.55
C SER A 76 1.79 5.56 12.64
N LYS A 77 2.43 6.17 13.62
CA LYS A 77 1.75 6.97 14.63
C LYS A 77 1.74 8.47 14.29
N ASP A 78 2.67 8.90 13.45
CA ASP A 78 3.01 10.32 13.23
C ASP A 78 3.08 10.72 11.75
N LEU A 79 2.82 9.78 10.81
CA LEU A 79 2.93 9.95 9.36
C LEU A 79 4.38 10.22 8.86
N VAL A 80 5.36 10.09 9.74
CA VAL A 80 6.79 10.33 9.45
C VAL A 80 7.57 9.03 9.58
N ASN A 81 7.40 8.34 10.70
CA ASN A 81 8.09 7.09 10.98
C ASN A 81 7.18 5.90 10.68
N TRP A 82 7.61 5.01 9.77
CA TRP A 82 6.80 3.93 9.25
C TRP A 82 7.39 2.57 9.57
N MET A 83 6.59 1.71 10.17
CA MET A 83 6.79 0.27 10.15
C MET A 83 6.16 -0.29 8.88
N HIS A 84 6.74 -1.34 8.31
CA HIS A 84 6.23 -1.94 7.08
C HIS A 84 6.27 -3.47 7.11
N ALA A 85 5.41 -4.07 6.28
CA ALA A 85 5.44 -5.48 5.94
C ALA A 85 5.11 -5.65 4.45
N LYS A 86 5.68 -6.67 3.84
CA LYS A 86 5.39 -7.13 2.48
C LYS A 86 4.66 -8.44 2.58
N ILE A 87 3.60 -8.62 1.79
CA ILE A 87 2.84 -9.86 1.70
C ILE A 87 2.73 -10.23 0.23
N ASN A 88 3.18 -11.43 -0.11
CA ASN A 88 2.95 -12.03 -1.42
C ASN A 88 1.88 -13.12 -1.24
N LEU A 89 0.64 -12.84 -1.69
CA LEU A 89 -0.48 -13.74 -1.43
C LEU A 89 -0.28 -15.12 -2.03
N ALA A 90 0.23 -15.20 -3.25
CA ALA A 90 0.46 -16.48 -3.92
C ALA A 90 1.48 -17.37 -3.18
N LYS A 91 2.49 -16.75 -2.55
CA LYS A 91 3.55 -17.43 -1.82
C LYS A 91 3.18 -17.69 -0.36
N ASP A 92 2.76 -16.64 0.35
CA ASP A 92 2.58 -16.68 1.81
C ASP A 92 1.28 -17.35 2.21
N TRP A 93 0.27 -17.32 1.33
CA TRP A 93 -1.04 -17.96 1.52
C TRP A 93 -1.44 -18.83 0.32
N SER A 94 -0.50 -19.60 -0.17
CA SER A 94 -0.62 -20.45 -1.38
C SER A 94 -1.83 -21.39 -1.35
N LYS A 95 -2.25 -21.86 -0.17
CA LYS A 95 -3.44 -22.71 -0.03
C LYS A 95 -4.72 -22.04 -0.53
N ASN A 96 -4.83 -20.71 -0.38
CA ASN A 96 -6.03 -19.94 -0.73
C ASN A 96 -5.84 -19.09 -1.99
N PHE A 97 -4.59 -18.66 -2.25
CA PHE A 97 -4.24 -17.69 -3.27
C PHE A 97 -3.06 -18.13 -4.15
N GLY A 98 -2.77 -19.44 -4.22
CA GLY A 98 -1.62 -19.95 -4.98
C GLY A 98 -1.63 -19.56 -6.47
N ASP A 99 -2.83 -19.39 -7.04
CA ASP A 99 -3.04 -18.98 -8.43
C ASP A 99 -3.21 -17.46 -8.62
N ALA A 100 -3.05 -16.67 -7.54
CA ALA A 100 -3.15 -15.22 -7.63
C ALA A 100 -2.04 -14.66 -8.51
N TYR A 101 -2.43 -14.11 -9.66
CA TYR A 101 -1.50 -13.48 -10.60
C TYR A 101 -1.38 -11.98 -10.34
N TRP A 102 -2.49 -11.33 -10.01
CA TRP A 102 -2.57 -9.92 -9.65
C TRP A 102 -3.26 -9.74 -8.31
N VAL A 103 -2.82 -8.78 -7.52
CA VAL A 103 -3.50 -8.27 -6.34
C VAL A 103 -3.46 -6.75 -6.40
N TRP A 104 -4.57 -6.14 -6.80
CA TRP A 104 -4.60 -4.73 -7.14
C TRP A 104 -5.52 -3.89 -6.26
N ALA A 105 -5.14 -2.61 -6.14
CA ALA A 105 -5.91 -1.57 -5.49
C ALA A 105 -6.48 -1.99 -4.12
N PRO A 106 -5.64 -2.49 -3.19
CA PRO A 106 -6.11 -2.89 -1.89
C PRO A 106 -6.64 -1.69 -1.11
N GLN A 107 -7.73 -1.91 -0.40
CA GLN A 107 -8.28 -0.94 0.53
C GLN A 107 -8.48 -1.59 1.89
N THR A 108 -8.52 -0.79 2.95
CA THR A 108 -8.75 -1.30 4.29
C THR A 108 -9.85 -0.53 5.00
N ILE A 109 -10.64 -1.25 5.78
CA ILE A 109 -11.65 -0.71 6.69
C ILE A 109 -11.53 -1.37 8.06
N TYR A 110 -12.06 -0.72 9.08
CA TYR A 110 -12.20 -1.32 10.39
C TYR A 110 -13.62 -1.83 10.59
N ASP A 111 -13.77 -3.15 10.74
CA ASP A 111 -15.02 -3.79 11.12
C ASP A 111 -15.22 -3.68 12.64
N ARG A 112 -16.09 -2.78 13.06
CA ARG A 112 -16.39 -2.53 14.48
C ARG A 112 -17.05 -3.73 15.15
N LYS A 113 -17.84 -4.51 14.42
CA LYS A 113 -18.52 -5.68 14.96
C LYS A 113 -17.53 -6.83 15.22
N ALA A 114 -16.69 -7.11 14.25
CA ALA A 114 -15.63 -8.11 14.37
C ALA A 114 -14.43 -7.62 15.18
N ARG A 115 -14.29 -6.30 15.40
CA ARG A 115 -13.15 -5.63 16.01
C ARG A 115 -11.83 -5.97 15.31
N LYS A 116 -11.86 -5.95 13.97
CA LYS A 116 -10.74 -6.31 13.09
C LYS A 116 -10.62 -5.35 11.93
N TYR A 117 -9.42 -5.20 11.43
CA TYR A 117 -9.18 -4.58 10.13
C TYR A 117 -9.43 -5.61 9.03
N MET A 118 -10.15 -5.21 8.00
CA MET A 118 -10.39 -5.99 6.80
C MET A 118 -9.69 -5.32 5.63
N ILE A 119 -8.93 -6.08 4.86
CA ILE A 119 -8.35 -5.64 3.59
C ILE A 119 -9.13 -6.33 2.48
N TYR A 120 -9.57 -5.58 1.48
CA TYR A 120 -10.20 -6.09 0.27
C TYR A 120 -9.48 -5.55 -0.96
N PHE A 121 -9.43 -6.34 -2.02
CA PHE A 121 -8.66 -6.07 -3.23
C PHE A 121 -9.25 -6.78 -4.43
N THR A 122 -8.80 -6.42 -5.63
CA THR A 122 -9.13 -7.12 -6.89
C THR A 122 -8.07 -8.20 -7.17
N LEU A 123 -8.57 -9.37 -7.57
CA LEU A 123 -7.77 -10.49 -8.11
C LEU A 123 -7.93 -10.57 -9.61
#